data_f77b7e69e558de9040c8b9e7e66aa683
#
_entry.id   f77b7e69e558de9040c8b9e7e66aa683
#
_cell.length_a   1.000
_cell.length_b   1.000
_cell.length_c   1.000
_cell.angle_alpha   90.00
_cell.angle_beta   90.00
_cell.angle_gamma   90.00
#
_symmetry.space_group_name_H-M   'P 1'
#
loop_
_entity.id
_entity.type
_entity.pdbx_description
1 polymer ?
#
loop_
_entity_poly.entity_id
_entity_poly.type
_entity_poly.pdbx_seq_one_letter_code
_entity_poly.pdbx_strand_id
1 'polypeptide(L)'
;MESLSFESKSLALDILYDIQSAIERLQERTERVHNVDDFLDSSDGMILLDATCMLMIAIGESLKNLDKVTEGRLLPTYPSIPWKQIKGMRDIVSHHYFDIDPAQILWIVTNEITPLKTAIDAFIEQLEAECGFN
;
A
#
# COMPACT_ATOMS: atom_id res chain seq x y z
N MET A 1 -7.81 19.38 -2.09
CA MET A 1 -6.43 19.73 -1.70
C MET A 1 -5.96 21.07 -2.27
N GLU A 2 -6.84 22.04 -2.33
CA GLU A 2 -6.54 23.34 -2.93
C GLU A 2 -5.46 24.13 -2.18
N SER A 3 -5.29 23.87 -0.88
CA SER A 3 -4.29 24.54 -0.06
C SER A 3 -2.86 24.06 -0.28
N LEU A 4 -2.66 22.95 -0.99
CA LEU A 4 -1.32 22.47 -1.34
C LEU A 4 -0.85 23.08 -2.65
N SER A 5 0.47 23.31 -2.75
CA SER A 5 1.06 23.83 -3.99
C SER A 5 0.96 22.80 -5.11
N PHE A 6 1.08 23.28 -6.35
CA PHE A 6 1.18 22.40 -7.52
C PHE A 6 2.36 21.43 -7.37
N GLU A 7 3.48 21.92 -6.87
CA GLU A 7 4.67 21.09 -6.67
C GLU A 7 4.40 19.96 -5.67
N SER A 8 3.76 20.26 -4.54
CA SER A 8 3.40 19.22 -3.55
C SER A 8 2.43 18.20 -4.13
N LYS A 9 1.44 18.64 -4.89
CA LYS A 9 0.48 17.74 -5.55
C LYS A 9 1.18 16.85 -6.59
N SER A 10 2.13 17.40 -7.33
CA SER A 10 2.89 16.66 -8.32
C SER A 10 3.76 15.58 -7.66
N LEU A 11 4.43 15.92 -6.54
CA LEU A 11 5.20 14.95 -5.76
C LEU A 11 4.28 13.86 -5.19
N ALA A 12 3.11 14.25 -4.69
CA ALA A 12 2.13 13.30 -4.18
C ALA A 12 1.68 12.33 -5.26
N LEU A 13 1.45 12.82 -6.49
CA LEU A 13 1.08 11.95 -7.62
C LEU A 13 2.16 10.92 -7.92
N ASP A 14 3.43 11.32 -7.93
CA ASP A 14 4.53 10.38 -8.17
C ASP A 14 4.52 9.26 -7.13
N ILE A 15 4.32 9.61 -5.85
CA ILE A 15 4.25 8.63 -4.78
C ILE A 15 3.03 7.72 -4.95
N LEU A 16 1.88 8.29 -5.32
CA LEU A 16 0.66 7.52 -5.53
C LEU A 16 0.79 6.52 -6.69
N TYR A 17 1.45 6.92 -7.78
CA TYR A 17 1.72 6.00 -8.89
C TYR A 17 2.61 4.83 -8.44
N ASP A 18 3.60 5.08 -7.61
CA ASP A 18 4.45 4.02 -7.06
C ASP A 18 3.65 3.07 -6.16
N ILE A 19 2.79 3.61 -5.32
CA ILE A 19 1.90 2.80 -4.46
C ILE A 19 0.95 1.96 -5.32
N GLN A 20 0.33 2.55 -6.33
CA GLN A 20 -0.56 1.85 -7.25
C GLN A 20 0.15 0.68 -7.92
N SER A 21 1.35 0.92 -8.42
CA SER A 21 2.17 -0.12 -9.05
C SER A 21 2.50 -1.25 -8.06
N ALA A 22 2.88 -0.91 -6.84
CA ALA A 22 3.19 -1.90 -5.82
C ALA A 22 1.97 -2.74 -5.46
N ILE A 23 0.79 -2.12 -5.33
CA ILE A 23 -0.46 -2.82 -5.04
C ILE A 23 -0.81 -3.79 -6.18
N GLU A 24 -0.71 -3.34 -7.42
CA GLU A 24 -1.02 -4.18 -8.58
C GLU A 24 -0.10 -5.40 -8.65
N ARG A 25 1.20 -5.19 -8.39
CA ARG A 25 2.17 -6.29 -8.34
C ARG A 25 1.85 -7.27 -7.21
N LEU A 26 1.47 -6.75 -6.05
CA LEU A 26 1.11 -7.58 -4.91
C LEU A 26 -0.12 -8.43 -5.21
N GLN A 27 -1.16 -7.82 -5.79
CA GLN A 27 -2.39 -8.52 -6.16
C GLN A 27 -2.13 -9.61 -7.20
N GLU A 28 -1.35 -9.31 -8.22
CA GLU A 28 -1.00 -10.27 -9.27
C GLU A 28 -0.23 -11.46 -8.69
N ARG A 29 0.77 -11.19 -7.85
CA ARG A 29 1.62 -12.23 -7.28
C ARG A 29 0.91 -13.10 -6.27
N THR A 30 -0.10 -12.57 -5.57
CA THR A 30 -0.82 -13.31 -4.53
C THR A 30 -2.16 -13.89 -4.98
N GLU A 31 -2.52 -13.75 -6.25
CA GLU A 31 -3.84 -14.20 -6.70
C GLU A 31 -4.07 -15.70 -6.52
N ARG A 32 -3.01 -16.49 -6.47
CA ARG A 32 -3.10 -17.94 -6.26
C ARG A 32 -2.94 -18.37 -4.81
N VAL A 33 -2.77 -17.42 -3.90
CA VAL A 33 -2.60 -17.70 -2.47
C VAL A 33 -3.98 -17.68 -1.82
N HIS A 34 -4.48 -18.83 -1.42
CA HIS A 34 -5.81 -18.99 -0.84
C HIS A 34 -5.78 -19.37 0.64
N ASN A 35 -4.64 -19.92 1.11
CA ASN A 35 -4.46 -20.30 2.51
C ASN A 35 -2.98 -20.17 2.88
N VAL A 36 -2.68 -20.31 4.17
CA VAL A 36 -1.32 -20.15 4.70
C VAL A 36 -0.36 -21.17 4.08
N ASP A 37 -0.83 -22.37 3.81
CA ASP A 37 0.02 -23.42 3.25
C ASP A 37 0.53 -23.08 1.84
N ASP A 38 -0.20 -22.26 1.09
CA ASP A 38 0.27 -21.78 -0.20
C ASP A 38 1.55 -20.94 -0.09
N PHE A 39 1.79 -20.33 1.07
CA PHE A 39 3.06 -19.67 1.35
C PHE A 39 4.13 -20.61 1.87
N LEU A 40 3.77 -21.64 2.64
CA LEU A 40 4.71 -22.39 3.46
C LEU A 40 5.09 -23.75 2.88
N ASP A 41 4.28 -24.34 2.00
CA ASP A 41 4.46 -25.72 1.55
C ASP A 41 5.52 -25.91 0.47
N SER A 42 6.09 -24.83 -0.07
CA SER A 42 7.09 -24.93 -1.13
C SER A 42 8.10 -23.80 -1.02
N SER A 43 9.26 -23.99 -1.63
CA SER A 43 10.27 -22.94 -1.75
C SER A 43 9.71 -21.73 -2.52
N ASP A 44 8.97 -21.96 -3.59
CA ASP A 44 8.36 -20.89 -4.37
C ASP A 44 7.32 -20.11 -3.55
N GLY A 45 6.53 -20.79 -2.73
CA GLY A 45 5.57 -20.15 -1.83
C GLY A 45 6.26 -19.27 -0.80
N MET A 46 7.37 -19.72 -0.24
CA MET A 46 8.15 -18.96 0.73
C MET A 46 8.82 -17.74 0.09
N ILE A 47 9.30 -17.87 -1.14
CA ILE A 47 9.81 -16.73 -1.91
C ILE A 47 8.70 -15.72 -2.14
N LEU A 48 7.50 -16.19 -2.44
CA LEU A 48 6.34 -15.32 -2.64
C LEU A 48 5.97 -14.58 -1.35
N LEU A 49 6.04 -15.27 -0.20
CA LEU A 49 5.81 -14.61 1.10
C LEU A 49 6.81 -13.48 1.33
N ASP A 50 8.09 -13.73 1.07
CA ASP A 50 9.14 -12.73 1.20
C ASP A 50 8.89 -11.54 0.28
N ALA A 51 8.53 -11.79 -0.97
CA ALA A 51 8.22 -10.74 -1.94
C ALA A 51 6.98 -9.92 -1.51
N THR A 52 5.96 -10.58 -0.98
CA THR A 52 4.75 -9.94 -0.45
C THR A 52 5.11 -9.00 0.70
N CYS A 53 5.93 -9.47 1.64
CA CYS A 53 6.39 -8.66 2.77
C CYS A 53 7.18 -7.43 2.30
N MET A 54 8.04 -7.59 1.31
CA MET A 54 8.80 -6.47 0.75
C MET A 54 7.89 -5.41 0.16
N LEU A 55 6.85 -5.82 -0.59
CA LEU A 55 5.88 -4.89 -1.17
C LEU A 55 5.07 -4.17 -0.08
N MET A 56 4.73 -4.88 1.00
CA MET A 56 4.02 -4.27 2.13
C MET A 56 4.87 -3.19 2.81
N ILE A 57 6.18 -3.45 2.97
CA ILE A 57 7.12 -2.44 3.50
C ILE A 57 7.12 -1.22 2.58
N ALA A 58 7.27 -1.42 1.28
CA ALA A 58 7.31 -0.34 0.31
C ALA A 58 6.02 0.50 0.33
N ILE A 59 4.86 -0.15 0.39
CA ILE A 59 3.57 0.54 0.48
C ILE A 59 3.49 1.37 1.76
N GLY A 60 3.82 0.77 2.91
CA GLY A 60 3.78 1.47 4.20
C GLY A 60 4.70 2.69 4.25
N GLU A 61 5.93 2.55 3.76
CA GLU A 61 6.89 3.65 3.68
C GLU A 61 6.39 4.75 2.75
N SER A 62 5.86 4.38 1.58
CA SER A 62 5.34 5.34 0.61
C SER A 62 4.14 6.11 1.16
N LEU A 63 3.27 5.44 1.93
CA LEU A 63 2.14 6.11 2.58
C LEU A 63 2.60 7.13 3.61
N LYS A 64 3.67 6.84 4.36
CA LYS A 64 4.26 7.81 5.29
C LYS A 64 4.82 9.02 4.53
N ASN A 65 5.51 8.78 3.42
CA ASN A 65 6.03 9.87 2.59
C ASN A 65 4.90 10.70 1.97
N LEU A 66 3.83 10.05 1.53
CA LEU A 66 2.65 10.72 1.00
C LEU A 66 2.05 11.65 2.03
N ASP A 67 1.89 11.16 3.26
CA ASP A 67 1.35 11.93 4.37
C ASP A 67 2.22 13.16 4.66
N LYS A 68 3.54 12.99 4.62
CA LYS A 68 4.50 14.08 4.83
C LYS A 68 4.40 15.13 3.73
N VAL A 69 4.38 14.73 2.47
CA VAL A 69 4.32 15.64 1.32
C VAL A 69 3.01 16.41 1.29
N THR A 70 1.92 15.79 1.72
CA THR A 70 0.59 16.40 1.75
C THR A 70 0.27 17.04 3.10
N GLU A 71 1.24 17.16 3.99
CA GLU A 71 1.09 17.78 5.31
C GLU A 71 -0.04 17.17 6.14
N GLY A 72 -0.24 15.84 6.01
CA GLY A 72 -1.29 15.11 6.70
C GLY A 72 -2.70 15.41 6.22
N ARG A 73 -2.87 16.03 5.05
CA ARG A 73 -4.20 16.51 4.60
C ARG A 73 -4.92 15.56 3.65
N LEU A 74 -4.17 14.72 2.91
CA LEU A 74 -4.79 13.89 1.87
C LEU A 74 -5.49 12.66 2.45
N LEU A 75 -4.78 11.85 3.24
CA LEU A 75 -5.32 10.59 3.74
C LEU A 75 -6.63 10.75 4.51
N PRO A 76 -6.79 11.76 5.39
CA PRO A 76 -8.05 11.92 6.13
C PRO A 76 -9.26 12.21 5.25
N THR A 77 -9.06 12.63 3.99
CA THR A 77 -10.20 12.85 3.08
C THR A 77 -10.86 11.55 2.63
N TYR A 78 -10.27 10.41 2.96
CA TYR A 78 -10.82 9.09 2.65
C TYR A 78 -10.88 8.27 3.95
N PRO A 79 -11.83 8.56 4.85
CA PRO A 79 -11.79 8.07 6.23
C PRO A 79 -12.16 6.60 6.42
N SER A 80 -12.66 5.92 5.39
CA SER A 80 -13.04 4.51 5.51
C SER A 80 -11.84 3.57 5.59
N ILE A 81 -10.63 4.06 5.29
CA ILE A 81 -9.41 3.27 5.36
C ILE A 81 -8.75 3.50 6.73
N PRO A 82 -8.33 2.43 7.43
CA PRO A 82 -7.62 2.58 8.71
C PRO A 82 -6.14 2.94 8.45
N TRP A 83 -5.89 4.20 8.08
CA TRP A 83 -4.57 4.66 7.61
C TRP A 83 -3.45 4.39 8.60
N LYS A 84 -3.72 4.53 9.90
CA LYS A 84 -2.69 4.27 10.91
C LYS A 84 -2.22 2.81 10.86
N GLN A 85 -3.16 1.88 10.73
CA GLN A 85 -2.84 0.46 10.63
C GLN A 85 -2.13 0.14 9.32
N ILE A 86 -2.58 0.73 8.22
CA ILE A 86 -1.98 0.50 6.91
C ILE A 86 -0.54 1.03 6.87
N LYS A 87 -0.31 2.24 7.38
CA LYS A 87 1.06 2.78 7.50
C LYS A 87 1.93 1.90 8.40
N GLY A 88 1.32 1.23 9.38
CA GLY A 88 2.02 0.33 10.31
C GLY A 88 2.43 -1.02 9.71
N MET A 89 1.99 -1.36 8.51
CA MET A 89 2.38 -2.63 7.87
C MET A 89 3.90 -2.79 7.80
N ARG A 90 4.60 -1.72 7.51
CA ARG A 90 6.05 -1.71 7.47
C ARG A 90 6.66 -2.17 8.79
N ASP A 91 6.11 -1.70 9.92
CA ASP A 91 6.64 -2.04 11.24
C ASP A 91 6.36 -3.49 11.60
N ILE A 92 5.20 -4.02 11.23
CA ILE A 92 4.86 -5.43 11.43
C ILE A 92 5.93 -6.32 10.77
N VAL A 93 6.27 -6.03 9.52
CA VAL A 93 7.21 -6.84 8.76
C VAL A 93 8.65 -6.61 9.22
N SER A 94 9.09 -5.34 9.33
CA SER A 94 10.51 -5.05 9.57
C SER A 94 10.96 -5.34 10.99
N HIS A 95 10.08 -5.28 11.98
CA HIS A 95 10.44 -5.55 13.38
C HIS A 95 10.28 -7.02 13.76
N HIS A 96 9.53 -7.80 12.98
CA HIS A 96 9.20 -9.18 13.30
C HIS A 96 9.50 -10.15 12.16
N TYR A 97 10.50 -9.83 11.33
CA TYR A 97 10.78 -10.62 10.11
C TYR A 97 10.88 -12.13 10.39
N PHE A 98 11.64 -12.53 11.42
CA PHE A 98 11.82 -13.96 11.73
C PHE A 98 10.62 -14.58 12.45
N ASP A 99 9.71 -13.75 12.94
CA ASP A 99 8.51 -14.17 13.67
C ASP A 99 7.23 -13.75 12.93
N ILE A 100 7.32 -13.52 11.62
CA ILE A 100 6.16 -13.13 10.82
C ILE A 100 5.10 -14.21 10.90
N ASP A 101 3.86 -13.78 11.16
CA ASP A 101 2.68 -14.64 11.10
C ASP A 101 2.12 -14.65 9.67
N PRO A 102 2.30 -15.75 8.92
CA PRO A 102 1.80 -15.81 7.55
C PRO A 102 0.28 -15.65 7.45
N ALA A 103 -0.45 -16.05 8.49
CA ALA A 103 -1.91 -15.87 8.54
C ALA A 103 -2.28 -14.38 8.57
N GLN A 104 -1.53 -13.57 9.33
CA GLN A 104 -1.74 -12.13 9.38
C GLN A 104 -1.45 -11.48 8.02
N ILE A 105 -0.36 -11.89 7.37
CA ILE A 105 -0.01 -11.40 6.03
C ILE A 105 -1.12 -11.73 5.04
N LEU A 106 -1.59 -12.96 5.04
CA LEU A 106 -2.68 -13.40 4.16
C LEU A 106 -3.96 -12.61 4.43
N TRP A 107 -4.27 -12.36 5.70
CA TRP A 107 -5.47 -11.60 6.07
C TRP A 107 -5.42 -10.19 5.49
N ILE A 108 -4.26 -9.51 5.60
CA ILE A 108 -4.06 -8.17 5.06
C ILE A 108 -4.23 -8.18 3.54
N VAL A 109 -3.59 -9.11 2.86
CA VAL A 109 -3.69 -9.26 1.40
C VAL A 109 -5.12 -9.47 0.96
N THR A 110 -5.86 -10.31 1.69
CA THR A 110 -7.24 -10.67 1.33
C THR A 110 -8.23 -9.55 1.62
N ASN A 111 -8.05 -8.82 2.73
CA ASN A 111 -9.09 -7.93 3.25
C ASN A 111 -8.76 -6.44 3.12
N GLU A 112 -7.49 -6.05 3.09
CA GLU A 112 -7.11 -4.64 3.16
C GLU A 112 -6.58 -4.06 1.86
N ILE A 113 -6.03 -4.89 0.99
CA ILE A 113 -5.35 -4.39 -0.21
C ILE A 113 -6.33 -3.87 -1.26
N THR A 114 -7.45 -4.55 -1.50
CA THR A 114 -8.44 -4.08 -2.49
C THR A 114 -9.09 -2.76 -2.08
N PRO A 115 -9.55 -2.59 -0.82
CA PRO A 115 -10.03 -1.26 -0.40
C PRO A 115 -8.96 -0.18 -0.49
N LEU A 116 -7.72 -0.51 -0.17
CA LEU A 116 -6.60 0.43 -0.29
C LEU A 116 -6.41 0.86 -1.75
N LYS A 117 -6.44 -0.09 -2.69
CA LYS A 117 -6.33 0.23 -4.11
C LYS A 117 -7.41 1.22 -4.55
N THR A 118 -8.64 1.00 -4.12
CA THR A 118 -9.77 1.88 -4.44
C THR A 118 -9.49 3.31 -3.95
N ALA A 119 -8.99 3.46 -2.73
CA ALA A 119 -8.65 4.76 -2.18
C ALA A 119 -7.51 5.43 -2.96
N ILE A 120 -6.46 4.68 -3.28
CA ILE A 120 -5.31 5.20 -4.02
C ILE A 120 -5.75 5.66 -5.43
N ASP A 121 -6.55 4.87 -6.12
CA ASP A 121 -7.06 5.23 -7.44
C ASP A 121 -7.91 6.52 -7.37
N ALA A 122 -8.71 6.68 -6.32
CA ALA A 122 -9.51 7.90 -6.12
C ALA A 122 -8.63 9.12 -5.88
N PHE A 123 -7.56 8.99 -5.10
CA PHE A 123 -6.60 10.08 -4.89
C PHE A 123 -5.90 10.48 -6.18
N ILE A 124 -5.49 9.51 -6.99
CA ILE A 124 -4.85 9.77 -8.28
C ILE A 124 -5.79 10.57 -9.17
N GLU A 125 -7.03 10.13 -9.31
CA GLU A 125 -8.03 10.82 -10.13
C GLU A 125 -8.24 12.25 -9.65
N GLN A 126 -8.36 12.45 -8.35
CA GLN A 126 -8.55 13.78 -7.75
C GLN A 126 -7.36 14.70 -8.05
N LEU A 127 -6.15 14.24 -7.77
CA LEU A 127 -4.96 15.07 -7.93
C LEU A 127 -4.61 15.30 -9.40
N GLU A 128 -4.85 14.33 -10.27
CA GLU A 128 -4.71 14.53 -11.72
C GLU A 128 -5.62 15.64 -12.21
N ALA A 129 -6.88 15.65 -11.76
CA ALA A 129 -7.82 16.71 -12.11
C ALA A 129 -7.33 18.07 -11.59
N GLU A 130 -6.87 18.12 -10.34
CA GLU A 130 -6.38 19.38 -9.72
C GLU A 130 -5.10 19.89 -10.37
N CYS A 131 -4.28 19.01 -10.93
CA CYS A 131 -3.04 19.38 -11.64
C CYS A 131 -3.26 19.57 -13.14
N GLY A 132 -4.45 19.29 -13.67
CA GLY A 132 -4.73 19.40 -15.08
C GLY A 132 -4.12 18.32 -15.96
N PHE A 133 -3.88 17.13 -15.41
CA PHE A 133 -3.24 16.00 -16.09
C PHE A 133 -4.21 15.04 -16.76
N ASN A 134 -5.50 15.23 -16.59
CA ASN A 134 -6.50 14.33 -17.16
C ASN A 134 -7.14 14.86 -18.43
#